data_438dd276a79ba9113dfffc8c3c0e2b77
#
_entry.id   438dd276a79ba9113dfffc8c3c0e2b77
#
_cell.length_a   1.000
_cell.length_b   1.000
_cell.length_c   1.000
_cell.angle_alpha   90.00
_cell.angle_beta   90.00
_cell.angle_gamma   90.00
#
_symmetry.space_group_name_H-M   'P 1'
#
loop_
_entity.id
_entity.type
_entity.pdbx_description
1 polymer ?
#
loop_
_entity_poly.entity_id
_entity_poly.type
_entity_poly.pdbx_seq_one_letter_code
_entity_poly.pdbx_strand_id
1 'polypeptide(L)'
;VNTYLGGRTDSECVEYYKSEIDYLKEVKTENWEQEAEKYQYKLDNKIYEDDWRNEACYLYFDSKNDTSVPQDIINEMDNGIKNNDWKKFFESALSLSDRLSEADKNIYRYCIDNNVSPSSDNWKYSVVSSLENAKASLAEMDNAKENGGEVDTLQYEELSKEVQLYQYRLDKNVSYDISENYSWMETSKFDFWNVFGSSTAVVSIIGVIIIIISGGIVSSEFSTGTIKFLLINPVKRWKILASKYFTSISFGYVLIFAAYLITMLATMVMFGADNLSASYLSISGDTVTSISGFLYVFLQFMLSSVEMIVMATLAFAISSLARSSALAIGVSVMAYVGGNTIVLFLQQLNFDWGRYLIFSNLSLADTLSGSTGFAAQTIMFNLVVIAVHMVVFILTAWDGFIRREV
;
A
#
# COMPACT_ATOMS: atom_id res chain seq x y z
N VAL A 1 -15.57 13.49 -12.10
CA VAL A 1 -14.40 13.85 -11.26
C VAL A 1 -13.18 12.99 -11.59
N ASN A 2 -13.11 12.47 -12.83
CA ASN A 2 -12.02 11.57 -13.27
C ASN A 2 -10.94 12.26 -14.12
N THR A 3 -10.63 13.54 -13.90
CA THR A 3 -9.83 14.32 -14.84
C THR A 3 -8.40 14.65 -14.39
N TYR A 4 -7.82 13.99 -13.40
CA TYR A 4 -6.48 14.40 -12.91
C TYR A 4 -5.37 13.35 -12.89
N LEU A 5 -5.61 12.08 -13.27
CA LEU A 5 -4.57 11.03 -13.35
C LEU A 5 -4.90 9.96 -14.41
N GLY A 6 -5.52 10.32 -15.51
CA GLY A 6 -5.79 9.43 -16.63
C GLY A 6 -4.98 9.82 -17.85
N GLY A 7 -4.71 8.88 -18.75
CA GLY A 7 -4.17 9.15 -20.08
C GLY A 7 -4.98 10.21 -20.83
N ARG A 8 -4.51 10.60 -22.01
CA ARG A 8 -5.16 11.62 -22.82
C ARG A 8 -6.61 11.24 -23.11
N THR A 9 -7.50 12.22 -23.06
CA THR A 9 -8.88 12.04 -23.54
C THR A 9 -8.90 11.73 -25.05
N ASP A 10 -9.97 11.13 -25.55
CA ASP A 10 -10.12 10.83 -26.98
C ASP A 10 -9.84 12.05 -27.86
N SER A 11 -10.28 13.24 -27.46
CA SER A 11 -10.04 14.49 -28.17
C SER A 11 -8.57 14.93 -28.13
N GLU A 12 -7.91 14.77 -27.00
CA GLU A 12 -6.47 15.05 -26.86
C GLU A 12 -5.62 14.05 -27.64
N CYS A 13 -6.00 12.78 -27.71
CA CYS A 13 -5.37 11.80 -28.57
C CYS A 13 -5.48 12.17 -30.06
N VAL A 14 -6.65 12.63 -30.49
CA VAL A 14 -6.86 13.09 -31.88
C VAL A 14 -5.99 14.31 -32.21
N GLU A 15 -5.90 15.29 -31.31
CA GLU A 15 -5.04 16.47 -31.50
C GLU A 15 -3.56 16.06 -31.50
N TYR A 16 -3.16 15.19 -30.60
CA TYR A 16 -1.79 14.66 -30.54
C TYR A 16 -1.40 13.94 -31.83
N TYR A 17 -2.22 12.99 -32.31
CA TYR A 17 -1.90 12.26 -33.55
C TYR A 17 -1.81 13.18 -34.77
N LYS A 18 -2.67 14.20 -34.87
CA LYS A 18 -2.59 15.23 -35.95
C LYS A 18 -1.29 16.01 -35.84
N SER A 19 -0.93 16.47 -34.65
CA SER A 19 0.31 17.22 -34.45
C SER A 19 1.56 16.40 -34.78
N GLU A 20 1.57 15.11 -34.45
CA GLU A 20 2.67 14.21 -34.81
C GLU A 20 2.78 13.98 -36.31
N ILE A 21 1.64 13.79 -37.00
CA ILE A 21 1.61 13.67 -38.46
C ILE A 21 2.17 14.92 -39.11
N ASP A 22 1.78 16.11 -38.66
CA ASP A 22 2.26 17.39 -39.21
C ASP A 22 3.76 17.60 -38.92
N TYR A 23 4.20 17.27 -37.70
CA TYR A 23 5.62 17.31 -37.32
C TYR A 23 6.46 16.38 -38.20
N LEU A 24 6.04 15.13 -38.39
CA LEU A 24 6.73 14.14 -39.22
C LEU A 24 6.86 14.59 -40.68
N LYS A 25 5.80 15.21 -41.21
CA LYS A 25 5.83 15.77 -42.57
C LYS A 25 6.77 16.98 -42.73
N GLU A 26 6.93 17.77 -41.67
CA GLU A 26 7.83 18.92 -41.67
C GLU A 26 9.29 18.51 -41.52
N VAL A 27 9.61 17.67 -40.53
CA VAL A 27 10.98 17.27 -40.15
C VAL A 27 11.55 16.22 -41.10
N LYS A 28 10.73 15.33 -41.62
CA LYS A 28 11.10 14.23 -42.54
C LYS A 28 12.27 13.38 -42.00
N THR A 29 12.11 12.87 -40.80
CA THR A 29 13.02 11.87 -40.20
C THR A 29 13.08 10.59 -41.01
N GLU A 30 14.05 9.75 -40.76
CA GLU A 30 14.09 8.40 -41.36
C GLU A 30 12.78 7.65 -41.04
N ASN A 31 12.15 7.05 -42.06
CA ASN A 31 10.86 6.32 -41.96
C ASN A 31 9.63 7.19 -41.58
N TRP A 32 9.68 8.52 -41.73
CA TRP A 32 8.59 9.42 -41.38
C TRP A 32 7.24 9.06 -42.04
N GLU A 33 7.27 8.52 -43.26
CA GLU A 33 6.04 8.16 -44.00
C GLU A 33 5.31 7.00 -43.32
N GLN A 34 6.07 6.00 -42.84
CA GLN A 34 5.51 4.83 -42.12
C GLN A 34 4.94 5.23 -40.77
N GLU A 35 5.65 6.10 -40.03
CA GLU A 35 5.15 6.61 -38.76
C GLU A 35 3.90 7.48 -38.95
N ALA A 36 3.88 8.36 -39.96
CA ALA A 36 2.71 9.16 -40.27
C ALA A 36 1.51 8.28 -40.70
N GLU A 37 1.76 7.23 -41.49
CA GLU A 37 0.72 6.24 -41.86
C GLU A 37 0.13 5.54 -40.61
N LYS A 38 0.96 5.17 -39.65
CA LYS A 38 0.52 4.52 -38.39
C LYS A 38 -0.40 5.46 -37.59
N TYR A 39 -0.04 6.72 -37.41
CA TYR A 39 -0.91 7.69 -36.72
C TYR A 39 -2.19 7.95 -37.50
N GLN A 40 -2.13 8.06 -38.85
CA GLN A 40 -3.32 8.20 -39.67
C GLN A 40 -4.25 7.00 -39.54
N TYR A 41 -3.69 5.80 -39.54
CA TYR A 41 -4.47 4.55 -39.34
C TYR A 41 -5.17 4.52 -37.98
N LYS A 42 -4.49 4.97 -36.90
CA LYS A 42 -5.10 5.10 -35.58
C LYS A 42 -6.26 6.09 -35.58
N LEU A 43 -6.10 7.23 -36.24
CA LEU A 43 -7.18 8.22 -36.41
C LEU A 43 -8.40 7.66 -37.17
N ASP A 44 -8.15 7.01 -38.30
CA ASP A 44 -9.22 6.48 -39.17
C ASP A 44 -10.02 5.38 -38.48
N ASN A 45 -9.39 4.59 -37.63
CA ASN A 45 -10.01 3.48 -36.88
C ASN A 45 -10.39 3.87 -35.45
N LYS A 46 -10.25 5.13 -35.04
CA LYS A 46 -10.57 5.64 -33.69
C LYS A 46 -9.90 4.81 -32.58
N ILE A 47 -8.60 4.63 -32.70
CA ILE A 47 -7.77 3.88 -31.73
C ILE A 47 -7.10 4.90 -30.83
N TYR A 48 -7.39 4.85 -29.53
CA TYR A 48 -6.89 5.78 -28.53
C TYR A 48 -5.94 5.08 -27.55
N GLU A 49 -5.41 5.84 -26.59
CA GLU A 49 -4.31 5.41 -25.72
C GLU A 49 -4.63 4.15 -24.90
N ASP A 50 -5.86 4.07 -24.36
CA ASP A 50 -6.31 2.94 -23.52
C ASP A 50 -6.87 1.74 -24.31
N ASP A 51 -6.84 1.80 -25.65
CA ASP A 51 -7.34 0.74 -26.51
C ASP A 51 -6.23 -0.30 -26.77
N TRP A 52 -6.51 -1.58 -26.57
CA TRP A 52 -5.58 -2.68 -26.88
C TRP A 52 -5.04 -2.62 -28.30
N ARG A 53 -5.83 -2.10 -29.24
CA ARG A 53 -5.43 -1.91 -30.64
C ARG A 53 -4.29 -0.94 -30.81
N ASN A 54 -4.05 -0.05 -29.81
CA ASN A 54 -2.95 0.89 -29.85
C ASN A 54 -1.60 0.16 -29.89
N GLU A 55 -1.41 -0.84 -29.03
CA GLU A 55 -0.21 -1.69 -29.04
C GLU A 55 -0.22 -2.66 -30.24
N ALA A 56 -1.36 -3.23 -30.57
CA ALA A 56 -1.51 -4.11 -31.72
C ALA A 56 -1.08 -3.45 -33.06
N CYS A 57 -1.27 -2.14 -33.19
CA CYS A 57 -0.82 -1.38 -34.36
C CYS A 57 0.71 -1.45 -34.56
N TYR A 58 1.51 -1.50 -33.49
CA TYR A 58 2.96 -1.59 -33.66
C TYR A 58 3.38 -2.92 -34.31
N LEU A 59 2.86 -4.03 -33.80
CA LEU A 59 3.12 -5.35 -34.38
C LEU A 59 2.59 -5.46 -35.82
N TYR A 60 1.40 -4.90 -36.09
CA TYR A 60 0.80 -4.88 -37.42
C TYR A 60 1.66 -4.11 -38.43
N PHE A 61 2.08 -2.89 -38.11
CA PHE A 61 2.88 -2.09 -39.01
C PHE A 61 4.31 -2.63 -39.20
N ASP A 62 4.91 -3.19 -38.16
CA ASP A 62 6.18 -3.92 -38.26
C ASP A 62 6.07 -5.11 -39.21
N SER A 63 5.02 -5.91 -39.06
CA SER A 63 4.74 -7.06 -39.92
C SER A 63 4.40 -6.66 -41.35
N LYS A 64 3.66 -5.55 -41.56
CA LYS A 64 3.28 -5.04 -42.88
C LYS A 64 4.49 -4.58 -43.70
N ASN A 65 5.50 -4.05 -43.04
CA ASN A 65 6.71 -3.53 -43.68
C ASN A 65 7.74 -4.62 -43.99
N ASP A 66 7.50 -5.85 -43.51
CA ASP A 66 8.39 -6.98 -43.77
C ASP A 66 7.83 -7.90 -44.86
N THR A 67 8.58 -7.98 -45.98
CA THR A 67 8.24 -8.82 -47.12
C THR A 67 8.24 -10.34 -46.83
N SER A 68 8.81 -10.77 -45.70
CA SER A 68 8.83 -12.18 -45.32
C SER A 68 7.51 -12.65 -44.69
N VAL A 69 6.64 -11.71 -44.27
CA VAL A 69 5.35 -12.04 -43.65
C VAL A 69 4.30 -12.32 -44.74
N PRO A 70 3.59 -13.42 -44.64
CA PRO A 70 2.51 -13.76 -45.56
C PRO A 70 1.39 -12.70 -45.56
N GLN A 71 0.93 -12.30 -46.74
CA GLN A 71 -0.08 -11.24 -46.88
C GLN A 71 -1.43 -11.59 -46.28
N ASP A 72 -1.78 -12.87 -46.22
CA ASP A 72 -3.01 -13.37 -45.59
C ASP A 72 -2.99 -13.09 -44.07
N ILE A 73 -1.88 -13.30 -43.38
CA ILE A 73 -1.71 -13.00 -41.95
C ILE A 73 -1.84 -11.50 -41.70
N ILE A 74 -1.19 -10.66 -42.52
CA ILE A 74 -1.29 -9.20 -42.44
C ILE A 74 -2.76 -8.76 -42.59
N ASN A 75 -3.47 -9.32 -43.53
CA ASN A 75 -4.90 -9.03 -43.77
C ASN A 75 -5.78 -9.47 -42.59
N GLU A 76 -5.48 -10.60 -41.95
CA GLU A 76 -6.19 -11.07 -40.77
C GLU A 76 -5.93 -10.17 -39.55
N MET A 77 -4.70 -9.72 -39.33
CA MET A 77 -4.37 -8.77 -38.29
C MET A 77 -5.11 -7.45 -38.52
N ASP A 78 -5.10 -6.89 -39.73
CA ASP A 78 -5.83 -5.68 -40.11
C ASP A 78 -7.33 -5.80 -39.83
N ASN A 79 -7.92 -6.94 -40.22
CA ASN A 79 -9.32 -7.22 -39.94
C ASN A 79 -9.62 -7.32 -38.44
N GLY A 80 -8.72 -7.93 -37.65
CA GLY A 80 -8.82 -8.01 -36.21
C GLY A 80 -8.86 -6.62 -35.59
N ILE A 81 -7.94 -5.73 -35.97
CA ILE A 81 -7.88 -4.34 -35.49
C ILE A 81 -9.14 -3.56 -35.89
N LYS A 82 -9.52 -3.58 -37.17
CA LYS A 82 -10.66 -2.79 -37.70
C LYS A 82 -12.01 -3.23 -37.11
N ASN A 83 -12.19 -4.52 -36.86
CA ASN A 83 -13.41 -5.05 -36.29
C ASN A 83 -13.39 -5.14 -34.76
N ASN A 84 -12.34 -4.68 -34.11
CA ASN A 84 -12.12 -4.80 -32.67
C ASN A 84 -12.22 -6.27 -32.18
N ASP A 85 -11.69 -7.19 -32.99
CA ASP A 85 -11.67 -8.65 -32.72
C ASP A 85 -10.26 -9.05 -32.27
N TRP A 86 -10.04 -8.93 -30.98
CA TRP A 86 -8.74 -9.23 -30.36
C TRP A 86 -8.34 -10.71 -30.48
N LYS A 87 -9.32 -11.64 -30.48
CA LYS A 87 -9.02 -13.07 -30.64
C LYS A 87 -8.41 -13.35 -32.00
N LYS A 88 -9.06 -12.86 -33.04
CA LYS A 88 -8.57 -13.01 -34.40
C LYS A 88 -7.18 -12.37 -34.56
N PHE A 89 -6.96 -11.22 -33.98
CA PHE A 89 -5.64 -10.59 -33.99
C PHE A 89 -4.58 -11.43 -33.28
N PHE A 90 -4.86 -11.92 -32.07
CA PHE A 90 -3.90 -12.73 -31.29
C PHE A 90 -3.61 -14.08 -31.97
N GLU A 91 -4.61 -14.74 -32.54
CA GLU A 91 -4.43 -15.97 -33.33
C GLU A 91 -3.50 -15.73 -34.53
N SER A 92 -3.73 -14.65 -35.28
CA SER A 92 -2.88 -14.26 -36.41
C SER A 92 -1.46 -13.89 -35.97
N ALA A 93 -1.32 -13.13 -34.87
CA ALA A 93 -0.03 -12.76 -34.31
C ALA A 93 0.78 -13.98 -33.83
N LEU A 94 0.13 -14.96 -33.21
CA LEU A 94 0.77 -16.22 -32.79
C LEU A 94 1.32 -17.04 -33.98
N SER A 95 0.78 -16.86 -35.18
CA SER A 95 1.35 -17.46 -36.39
C SER A 95 2.70 -16.87 -36.78
N LEU A 96 3.03 -15.69 -36.26
CA LEU A 96 4.31 -15.00 -36.37
C LEU A 96 5.21 -15.23 -35.15
N SER A 97 5.26 -16.45 -34.65
CA SER A 97 5.91 -16.79 -33.37
C SER A 97 7.36 -16.32 -33.26
N ASP A 98 8.10 -16.25 -34.35
CA ASP A 98 9.51 -15.82 -34.36
C ASP A 98 9.69 -14.31 -34.09
N ARG A 99 8.61 -13.54 -34.15
CA ARG A 99 8.60 -12.08 -33.92
C ARG A 99 8.08 -11.66 -32.56
N LEU A 100 7.44 -12.57 -31.85
CA LEU A 100 6.88 -12.33 -30.53
C LEU A 100 7.89 -12.76 -29.45
N SER A 101 7.99 -11.98 -28.40
CA SER A 101 8.65 -12.43 -27.19
C SER A 101 7.93 -13.65 -26.60
N GLU A 102 8.59 -14.46 -25.79
CA GLU A 102 7.94 -15.57 -25.10
C GLU A 102 6.83 -15.07 -24.15
N ALA A 103 7.04 -13.88 -23.54
CA ALA A 103 6.03 -13.24 -22.72
C ALA A 103 4.76 -12.93 -23.53
N ASP A 104 4.88 -12.29 -24.69
CA ASP A 104 3.73 -11.97 -25.54
C ASP A 104 2.98 -13.23 -26.01
N LYS A 105 3.72 -14.27 -26.39
CA LYS A 105 3.10 -15.57 -26.77
C LYS A 105 2.27 -16.15 -25.64
N ASN A 106 2.79 -16.12 -24.44
CA ASN A 106 2.11 -16.64 -23.25
C ASN A 106 0.88 -15.79 -22.90
N ILE A 107 0.99 -14.46 -22.97
CA ILE A 107 -0.12 -13.54 -22.76
C ILE A 107 -1.24 -13.81 -23.78
N TYR A 108 -0.93 -13.89 -25.07
CA TYR A 108 -1.91 -14.10 -26.12
C TYR A 108 -2.60 -15.48 -25.99
N ARG A 109 -1.83 -16.56 -25.72
CA ARG A 109 -2.39 -17.89 -25.46
C ARG A 109 -3.31 -17.87 -24.25
N TYR A 110 -2.86 -17.28 -23.14
CA TYR A 110 -3.70 -17.18 -21.94
C TYR A 110 -5.02 -16.45 -22.21
N CYS A 111 -4.96 -15.34 -22.93
CA CYS A 111 -6.14 -14.56 -23.28
C CYS A 111 -7.13 -15.37 -24.15
N ILE A 112 -6.63 -16.09 -25.14
CA ILE A 112 -7.46 -16.93 -26.02
C ILE A 112 -8.10 -18.07 -25.23
N ASP A 113 -7.29 -18.83 -24.48
CA ASP A 113 -7.71 -20.04 -23.76
C ASP A 113 -8.71 -19.72 -22.65
N ASN A 114 -8.56 -18.60 -21.96
CA ASN A 114 -9.41 -18.18 -20.86
C ASN A 114 -10.49 -17.15 -21.25
N ASN A 115 -10.58 -16.79 -22.54
CA ASN A 115 -11.49 -15.76 -23.04
C ASN A 115 -11.38 -14.43 -22.31
N VAL A 116 -10.16 -13.96 -22.09
CA VAL A 116 -9.81 -12.71 -21.40
C VAL A 116 -9.55 -11.62 -22.43
N SER A 117 -10.37 -10.56 -22.42
CA SER A 117 -10.15 -9.42 -23.32
C SER A 117 -8.93 -8.60 -22.90
N PRO A 118 -8.10 -8.14 -23.85
CA PRO A 118 -6.93 -7.30 -23.57
C PRO A 118 -7.35 -5.85 -23.30
N SER A 119 -7.94 -5.61 -22.14
CA SER A 119 -8.34 -4.28 -21.69
C SER A 119 -7.68 -3.98 -20.36
N SER A 120 -7.25 -2.74 -20.15
CA SER A 120 -6.72 -2.26 -18.88
C SER A 120 -7.71 -2.43 -17.71
N ASP A 121 -9.02 -2.41 -18.02
CA ASP A 121 -10.07 -2.66 -17.02
C ASP A 121 -10.21 -4.15 -16.65
N ASN A 122 -9.63 -5.05 -17.44
CA ASN A 122 -9.68 -6.48 -17.18
C ASN A 122 -8.49 -6.89 -16.28
N TRP A 123 -8.73 -7.03 -15.00
CA TRP A 123 -7.70 -7.39 -14.03
C TRP A 123 -6.91 -8.66 -14.40
N LYS A 124 -7.55 -9.66 -15.05
CA LYS A 124 -6.84 -10.88 -15.48
C LYS A 124 -5.81 -10.59 -16.56
N TYR A 125 -6.16 -9.70 -17.50
CA TYR A 125 -5.22 -9.26 -18.52
C TYR A 125 -4.04 -8.51 -17.91
N SER A 126 -4.29 -7.56 -17.03
CA SER A 126 -3.23 -6.82 -16.34
C SER A 126 -2.31 -7.74 -15.54
N VAL A 127 -2.89 -8.69 -14.79
CA VAL A 127 -2.10 -9.62 -13.97
C VAL A 127 -1.29 -10.58 -14.81
N VAL A 128 -1.84 -11.15 -15.90
CA VAL A 128 -1.06 -12.07 -16.76
C VAL A 128 0.05 -11.33 -17.50
N SER A 129 -0.20 -10.09 -17.94
CA SER A 129 0.84 -9.26 -18.57
C SER A 129 1.97 -8.98 -17.59
N SER A 130 1.66 -8.55 -16.37
CA SER A 130 2.67 -8.32 -15.32
C SER A 130 3.43 -9.60 -14.97
N LEU A 131 2.73 -10.74 -14.85
CA LEU A 131 3.35 -12.03 -14.56
C LEU A 131 4.37 -12.44 -15.63
N GLU A 132 3.98 -12.39 -16.91
CA GLU A 132 4.86 -12.86 -17.99
C GLU A 132 6.02 -11.89 -18.21
N ASN A 133 5.83 -10.57 -18.04
CA ASN A 133 6.91 -9.60 -18.07
C ASN A 133 7.89 -9.78 -16.90
N ALA A 134 7.40 -10.03 -15.68
CA ALA A 134 8.26 -10.30 -14.53
C ALA A 134 9.07 -11.60 -14.72
N LYS A 135 8.45 -12.66 -15.28
CA LYS A 135 9.16 -13.90 -15.65
C LYS A 135 10.24 -13.66 -16.71
N ALA A 136 9.95 -12.84 -17.73
CA ALA A 136 10.93 -12.49 -18.76
C ALA A 136 12.11 -11.75 -18.17
N SER A 137 11.88 -10.77 -17.29
CA SER A 137 12.93 -10.03 -16.59
C SER A 137 13.79 -10.95 -15.69
N LEU A 138 13.16 -11.90 -14.97
CA LEU A 138 13.90 -12.90 -14.19
C LEU A 138 14.78 -13.79 -15.09
N ALA A 139 14.24 -14.24 -16.23
CA ALA A 139 15.00 -15.06 -17.17
C ALA A 139 16.21 -14.31 -17.77
N GLU A 140 16.05 -13.00 -18.02
CA GLU A 140 17.18 -12.14 -18.44
C GLU A 140 18.25 -12.03 -17.34
N MET A 141 17.83 -11.85 -16.08
CA MET A 141 18.74 -11.79 -14.95
C MET A 141 19.44 -13.14 -14.70
N ASP A 142 18.75 -14.26 -14.86
CA ASP A 142 19.35 -15.60 -14.76
C ASP A 142 20.39 -15.83 -15.87
N ASN A 143 20.08 -15.46 -17.11
CA ASN A 143 21.02 -15.51 -18.22
C ASN A 143 22.26 -14.62 -17.99
N ALA A 144 22.06 -13.41 -17.44
CA ALA A 144 23.17 -12.52 -17.09
C ALA A 144 24.07 -13.16 -16.04
N LYS A 145 23.49 -13.78 -15.01
CA LYS A 145 24.21 -14.48 -13.94
C LYS A 145 24.99 -15.70 -14.45
N GLU A 146 24.41 -16.50 -15.35
CA GLU A 146 25.10 -17.64 -15.98
C GLU A 146 26.29 -17.19 -16.83
N ASN A 147 26.22 -16.03 -17.47
CA ASN A 147 27.27 -15.42 -18.24
C ASN A 147 28.32 -14.63 -17.42
N GLY A 148 28.22 -14.68 -16.06
CA GLY A 148 29.18 -14.04 -15.15
C GLY A 148 28.93 -12.54 -14.94
N GLY A 149 27.75 -12.02 -15.30
CA GLY A 149 27.33 -10.65 -15.01
C GLY A 149 26.93 -10.45 -13.54
N GLU A 150 27.04 -9.22 -13.07
CA GLU A 150 26.50 -8.84 -11.77
C GLU A 150 24.98 -8.65 -11.87
N VAL A 151 24.23 -9.26 -10.95
CA VAL A 151 22.77 -9.15 -10.84
C VAL A 151 22.43 -8.50 -9.51
N ASP A 152 21.56 -7.51 -9.54
CA ASP A 152 21.01 -6.91 -8.32
C ASP A 152 20.13 -7.95 -7.59
N THR A 153 20.63 -8.41 -6.44
CA THR A 153 19.94 -9.44 -5.64
C THR A 153 18.63 -8.95 -5.06
N LEU A 154 18.51 -7.66 -4.76
CA LEU A 154 17.25 -7.09 -4.23
C LEU A 154 16.18 -7.07 -5.32
N GLN A 155 16.53 -6.61 -6.52
CA GLN A 155 15.62 -6.60 -7.65
C GLN A 155 15.20 -8.02 -8.05
N TYR A 156 16.11 -8.98 -8.01
CA TYR A 156 15.81 -10.39 -8.27
C TYR A 156 14.81 -10.97 -7.27
N GLU A 157 15.01 -10.69 -5.97
CA GLU A 157 14.10 -11.12 -4.91
C GLU A 157 12.71 -10.46 -5.05
N GLU A 158 12.66 -9.18 -5.39
CA GLU A 158 11.40 -8.45 -5.61
C GLU A 158 10.62 -9.04 -6.78
N LEU A 159 11.24 -9.19 -7.94
CA LEU A 159 10.61 -9.82 -9.12
C LEU A 159 10.15 -11.25 -8.82
N SER A 160 10.95 -12.02 -8.09
CA SER A 160 10.56 -13.39 -7.69
C SER A 160 9.31 -13.41 -6.81
N LYS A 161 9.16 -12.44 -5.91
CA LYS A 161 7.94 -12.26 -5.09
C LYS A 161 6.75 -11.85 -5.95
N GLU A 162 6.94 -10.92 -6.88
CA GLU A 162 5.88 -10.47 -7.80
C GLU A 162 5.35 -11.64 -8.63
N VAL A 163 6.22 -12.49 -9.19
CA VAL A 163 5.81 -13.69 -9.93
C VAL A 163 4.94 -14.59 -9.06
N GLN A 164 5.32 -14.82 -7.79
CA GLN A 164 4.52 -15.64 -6.87
C GLN A 164 3.15 -15.02 -6.58
N LEU A 165 3.08 -13.69 -6.38
CA LEU A 165 1.84 -12.97 -6.13
C LEU A 165 0.90 -13.02 -7.34
N TYR A 166 1.39 -12.70 -8.52
CA TYR A 166 0.58 -12.71 -9.74
C TYR A 166 0.09 -14.11 -10.08
N GLN A 167 0.94 -15.13 -9.93
CA GLN A 167 0.52 -16.52 -10.11
C GLN A 167 -0.59 -16.90 -9.12
N TYR A 168 -0.44 -16.56 -7.85
CA TYR A 168 -1.45 -16.81 -6.83
C TYR A 168 -2.79 -16.11 -7.15
N ARG A 169 -2.73 -14.85 -7.64
CA ARG A 169 -3.93 -14.10 -8.03
C ARG A 169 -4.72 -14.79 -9.14
N LEU A 170 -4.03 -15.29 -10.17
CA LEU A 170 -4.66 -16.02 -11.25
C LEU A 170 -5.26 -17.34 -10.77
N ASP A 171 -4.50 -18.12 -9.99
CA ASP A 171 -4.91 -19.46 -9.49
C ASP A 171 -6.10 -19.37 -8.52
N LYS A 172 -6.13 -18.34 -7.67
CA LYS A 172 -7.19 -18.13 -6.66
C LYS A 172 -8.27 -17.15 -7.09
N ASN A 173 -8.19 -16.63 -8.33
CA ASN A 173 -9.13 -15.64 -8.88
C ASN A 173 -9.29 -14.40 -7.99
N VAL A 174 -8.17 -13.86 -7.50
CA VAL A 174 -8.13 -12.63 -6.67
C VAL A 174 -8.07 -11.42 -7.60
N SER A 175 -9.20 -10.71 -7.73
CA SER A 175 -9.34 -9.60 -8.68
C SER A 175 -8.61 -8.33 -8.24
N TYR A 176 -8.49 -8.08 -6.96
CA TYR A 176 -7.89 -6.88 -6.41
C TYR A 176 -7.01 -7.21 -5.21
N ASP A 177 -5.76 -6.78 -5.29
CA ASP A 177 -4.78 -6.89 -4.20
C ASP A 177 -4.48 -5.52 -3.62
N ILE A 178 -4.73 -5.36 -2.33
CA ILE A 178 -4.49 -4.10 -1.63
C ILE A 178 -2.99 -3.82 -1.52
N SER A 179 -2.14 -4.85 -1.51
CA SER A 179 -0.69 -4.68 -1.35
C SER A 179 -0.03 -3.94 -2.54
N GLU A 180 -0.58 -4.05 -3.74
CA GLU A 180 -0.07 -3.36 -4.94
C GLU A 180 -0.16 -1.83 -4.84
N ASN A 181 -1.10 -1.30 -4.07
CA ASN A 181 -1.34 0.13 -3.97
C ASN A 181 -0.38 0.88 -3.02
N TYR A 182 0.50 0.18 -2.32
CA TYR A 182 1.52 0.77 -1.46
C TYR A 182 2.84 1.12 -2.18
N SER A 183 2.92 0.90 -3.49
CA SER A 183 4.06 1.38 -4.26
C SER A 183 3.98 2.90 -4.44
N TRP A 184 4.90 3.64 -3.85
CA TRP A 184 4.98 5.10 -3.85
C TRP A 184 5.25 5.72 -5.25
N MET A 185 5.45 4.90 -6.29
CA MET A 185 5.85 5.34 -7.62
C MET A 185 4.74 5.35 -8.67
N GLU A 186 3.63 4.67 -8.47
CA GLU A 186 2.48 4.78 -9.38
C GLU A 186 1.42 5.67 -8.76
N THR A 187 0.94 6.62 -9.56
CA THR A 187 -0.14 7.55 -9.25
C THR A 187 -1.24 6.85 -8.46
N SER A 188 -1.23 7.07 -7.15
CA SER A 188 -2.20 6.49 -6.23
C SER A 188 -3.62 6.89 -6.69
N LYS A 189 -4.31 5.98 -7.35
CA LYS A 189 -5.74 6.18 -7.63
C LYS A 189 -6.43 6.35 -6.28
N PHE A 190 -7.12 7.47 -6.10
CA PHE A 190 -7.99 7.66 -4.95
C PHE A 190 -9.17 6.70 -5.08
N ASP A 191 -9.00 5.49 -4.57
CA ASP A 191 -10.05 4.48 -4.51
C ASP A 191 -10.46 4.18 -3.06
N PHE A 192 -11.46 3.32 -2.91
CA PHE A 192 -11.96 2.90 -1.60
C PHE A 192 -10.84 2.36 -0.69
N TRP A 193 -10.01 1.43 -1.19
CA TRP A 193 -9.04 0.73 -0.35
C TRP A 193 -7.87 1.60 0.07
N ASN A 194 -7.38 2.47 -0.84
CA ASN A 194 -6.30 3.40 -0.55
C ASN A 194 -6.71 4.41 0.53
N VAL A 195 -7.89 5.01 0.37
CA VAL A 195 -8.37 6.01 1.33
C VAL A 195 -8.76 5.36 2.65
N PHE A 196 -9.40 4.18 2.62
CA PHE A 196 -9.74 3.44 3.83
C PHE A 196 -8.50 2.95 4.59
N GLY A 197 -7.49 2.41 3.91
CA GLY A 197 -6.22 2.03 4.52
C GLY A 197 -5.48 3.22 5.14
N SER A 198 -5.40 4.34 4.43
CA SER A 198 -4.77 5.58 4.92
C SER A 198 -5.52 6.20 6.11
N SER A 199 -6.81 5.87 6.31
CA SER A 199 -7.60 6.38 7.42
C SER A 199 -7.11 5.90 8.80
N THR A 200 -6.21 4.93 8.87
CA THR A 200 -5.52 4.51 10.10
C THR A 200 -4.82 5.68 10.80
N ALA A 201 -4.43 6.73 10.06
CA ALA A 201 -3.88 7.97 10.63
C ALA A 201 -4.80 8.64 11.67
N VAL A 202 -6.13 8.38 11.62
CA VAL A 202 -7.08 8.89 12.62
C VAL A 202 -6.78 8.34 14.02
N VAL A 203 -6.15 7.16 14.13
CA VAL A 203 -5.73 6.58 15.42
C VAL A 203 -4.77 7.51 16.15
N SER A 204 -3.93 8.25 15.43
CA SER A 204 -3.01 9.22 16.05
C SER A 204 -3.76 10.38 16.72
N ILE A 205 -4.85 10.85 16.12
CA ILE A 205 -5.72 11.89 16.71
C ILE A 205 -6.40 11.34 17.98
N ILE A 206 -6.92 10.12 17.90
CA ILE A 206 -7.52 9.44 19.06
C ILE A 206 -6.44 9.26 20.16
N GLY A 207 -5.20 8.95 19.79
CA GLY A 207 -4.08 8.86 20.71
C GLY A 207 -3.89 10.12 21.55
N VAL A 208 -3.90 11.29 20.92
CA VAL A 208 -3.81 12.58 21.63
C VAL A 208 -4.99 12.75 22.60
N ILE A 209 -6.22 12.42 22.19
CA ILE A 209 -7.39 12.51 23.05
C ILE A 209 -7.24 11.61 24.30
N ILE A 210 -6.78 10.38 24.11
CA ILE A 210 -6.61 9.43 25.21
C ILE A 210 -5.44 9.82 26.13
N ILE A 211 -4.37 10.39 25.59
CA ILE A 211 -3.27 10.97 26.39
C ILE A 211 -3.80 12.09 27.29
N ILE A 212 -4.65 12.98 26.78
CA ILE A 212 -5.27 14.06 27.57
C ILE A 212 -6.13 13.48 28.71
N ILE A 213 -6.96 12.49 28.38
CA ILE A 213 -7.82 11.82 29.37
C ILE A 213 -6.97 11.11 30.43
N SER A 214 -6.00 10.29 30.01
CA SER A 214 -5.13 9.53 30.91
C SER A 214 -4.26 10.42 31.78
N GLY A 215 -3.74 11.52 31.23
CA GLY A 215 -2.94 12.51 31.95
C GLY A 215 -3.76 13.32 32.95
N GLY A 216 -5.06 13.51 32.71
CA GLY A 216 -5.96 14.20 33.62
C GLY A 216 -6.63 13.34 34.68
N ILE A 217 -6.87 12.06 34.40
CA ILE A 217 -7.81 11.20 35.17
C ILE A 217 -7.43 10.96 36.64
N VAL A 218 -6.15 11.04 36.99
CA VAL A 218 -5.66 10.90 38.37
C VAL A 218 -5.34 12.28 38.95
N SER A 219 -4.59 13.09 38.22
CA SER A 219 -4.08 14.38 38.72
C SER A 219 -5.22 15.40 38.97
N SER A 220 -6.32 15.35 38.21
CA SER A 220 -7.48 16.23 38.42
C SER A 220 -8.12 16.03 39.81
N GLU A 221 -8.13 14.81 40.33
CA GLU A 221 -8.68 14.54 41.64
C GLU A 221 -7.84 15.06 42.79
N PHE A 222 -6.51 15.13 42.58
CA PHE A 222 -5.62 15.81 43.55
C PHE A 222 -5.82 17.32 43.49
N SER A 223 -5.96 17.91 42.30
CA SER A 223 -6.13 19.37 42.17
C SER A 223 -7.50 19.87 42.63
N THR A 224 -8.54 19.07 42.48
CA THR A 224 -9.92 19.40 42.95
C THR A 224 -10.17 18.98 44.41
N GLY A 225 -9.24 18.23 45.01
CA GLY A 225 -9.41 17.71 46.39
C GLY A 225 -10.40 16.56 46.54
N THR A 226 -10.98 16.08 45.42
CA THR A 226 -11.93 14.96 45.39
C THR A 226 -11.31 13.61 45.78
N ILE A 227 -9.99 13.53 45.73
CA ILE A 227 -9.24 12.33 46.16
C ILE A 227 -9.59 11.90 47.59
N LYS A 228 -9.94 12.84 48.52
CA LYS A 228 -10.35 12.54 49.86
C LYS A 228 -11.64 11.72 49.90
N PHE A 229 -12.62 12.01 49.07
CA PHE A 229 -13.88 11.25 48.98
C PHE A 229 -13.65 9.84 48.42
N LEU A 230 -12.72 9.68 47.50
CA LEU A 230 -12.35 8.37 46.97
C LEU A 230 -11.68 7.47 48.02
N LEU A 231 -10.87 8.06 48.91
CA LEU A 231 -10.12 7.32 49.93
C LEU A 231 -10.94 6.96 51.17
N ILE A 232 -12.07 7.61 51.42
CA ILE A 232 -13.02 7.28 52.49
C ILE A 232 -13.79 5.98 52.13
N ASN A 233 -13.91 5.65 50.85
CA ASN A 233 -14.61 4.45 50.38
C ASN A 233 -13.79 3.18 50.76
N PRO A 234 -14.43 2.08 51.25
CA PRO A 234 -13.76 0.86 51.70
C PRO A 234 -13.18 0.03 50.55
N VAL A 235 -12.70 0.67 49.47
CA VAL A 235 -12.10 0.04 48.30
C VAL A 235 -10.58 0.19 48.36
N LYS A 236 -9.86 -0.89 48.05
CA LYS A 236 -8.41 -0.87 48.01
C LYS A 236 -7.90 0.13 46.93
N ARG A 237 -6.94 0.99 47.27
CA ARG A 237 -6.38 2.04 46.37
C ARG A 237 -5.98 1.52 44.99
N TRP A 238 -5.38 0.32 44.92
CA TRP A 238 -4.97 -0.25 43.65
C TRP A 238 -6.14 -0.55 42.71
N LYS A 239 -7.33 -0.91 43.27
CA LYS A 239 -8.53 -1.15 42.44
C LYS A 239 -9.05 0.14 41.82
N ILE A 240 -8.94 1.25 42.55
CA ILE A 240 -9.32 2.57 42.04
C ILE A 240 -8.37 2.97 40.92
N LEU A 241 -7.06 2.80 41.12
CA LEU A 241 -6.06 3.12 40.09
C LEU A 241 -6.27 2.26 38.83
N ALA A 242 -6.43 0.95 39.02
CA ALA A 242 -6.66 0.01 37.93
C ALA A 242 -7.97 0.32 37.15
N SER A 243 -9.08 0.62 37.85
CA SER A 243 -10.34 0.96 37.17
C SER A 243 -10.21 2.20 36.28
N LYS A 244 -9.52 3.24 36.77
CA LYS A 244 -9.25 4.46 35.99
C LYS A 244 -8.41 4.18 34.75
N TYR A 245 -7.35 3.39 34.89
CA TYR A 245 -6.50 3.01 33.79
C TYR A 245 -7.29 2.23 32.73
N PHE A 246 -7.98 1.15 33.13
CA PHE A 246 -8.78 0.35 32.21
C PHE A 246 -9.92 1.14 31.57
N THR A 247 -10.55 2.07 32.29
CA THR A 247 -11.57 2.95 31.70
C THR A 247 -11.02 3.83 30.59
N SER A 248 -9.83 4.45 30.80
CA SER A 248 -9.23 5.30 29.76
C SER A 248 -8.82 4.49 28.52
N ILE A 249 -8.22 3.31 28.69
CA ILE A 249 -7.83 2.45 27.58
C ILE A 249 -9.05 1.88 26.84
N SER A 250 -10.07 1.39 27.58
CA SER A 250 -11.31 0.89 26.98
C SER A 250 -12.03 1.95 26.17
N PHE A 251 -12.06 3.19 26.66
CA PHE A 251 -12.63 4.31 25.93
C PHE A 251 -11.88 4.58 24.62
N GLY A 252 -10.53 4.48 24.64
CA GLY A 252 -9.72 4.55 23.44
C GLY A 252 -10.09 3.50 22.39
N TYR A 253 -10.24 2.24 22.80
CA TYR A 253 -10.67 1.19 21.88
C TYR A 253 -12.10 1.41 21.33
N VAL A 254 -13.02 1.93 22.13
CA VAL A 254 -14.37 2.30 21.65
C VAL A 254 -14.27 3.37 20.56
N LEU A 255 -13.42 4.39 20.76
CA LEU A 255 -13.20 5.43 19.75
C LEU A 255 -12.54 4.88 18.48
N ILE A 256 -11.55 3.99 18.60
CA ILE A 256 -10.89 3.35 17.46
C ILE A 256 -11.90 2.52 16.66
N PHE A 257 -12.72 1.72 17.32
CA PHE A 257 -13.74 0.91 16.65
C PHE A 257 -14.80 1.79 15.96
N ALA A 258 -15.23 2.86 16.62
CA ALA A 258 -16.12 3.85 16.01
C ALA A 258 -15.47 4.52 14.79
N ALA A 259 -14.20 4.92 14.89
CA ALA A 259 -13.46 5.50 13.79
C ALA A 259 -13.33 4.54 12.60
N TYR A 260 -13.00 3.28 12.84
CA TYR A 260 -12.97 2.23 11.81
C TYR A 260 -14.31 2.14 11.06
N LEU A 261 -15.43 2.08 11.76
CA LEU A 261 -16.74 2.01 11.13
C LEU A 261 -17.11 3.29 10.38
N ILE A 262 -16.83 4.45 10.97
CA ILE A 262 -17.15 5.75 10.36
C ILE A 262 -16.31 5.96 9.09
N THR A 263 -15.01 5.69 9.15
CA THR A 263 -14.14 5.84 7.96
C THR A 263 -14.50 4.84 6.88
N MET A 264 -14.82 3.58 7.22
CA MET A 264 -15.33 2.60 6.27
C MET A 264 -16.58 3.08 5.54
N LEU A 265 -17.58 3.56 6.29
CA LEU A 265 -18.83 4.07 5.70
C LEU A 265 -18.60 5.35 4.89
N ALA A 266 -17.79 6.26 5.39
CA ALA A 266 -17.48 7.51 4.68
C ALA A 266 -16.76 7.25 3.34
N THR A 267 -15.77 6.37 3.33
CA THR A 267 -15.05 6.00 2.10
C THR A 267 -15.98 5.27 1.11
N MET A 268 -16.85 4.39 1.61
CA MET A 268 -17.85 3.71 0.77
C MET A 268 -18.81 4.69 0.09
N VAL A 269 -19.24 5.73 0.80
CA VAL A 269 -20.11 6.77 0.24
C VAL A 269 -19.38 7.65 -0.77
N MET A 270 -18.10 7.95 -0.54
CA MET A 270 -17.31 8.85 -1.39
C MET A 270 -16.78 8.18 -2.65
N PHE A 271 -16.33 6.94 -2.57
CA PHE A 271 -15.62 6.22 -3.64
C PHE A 271 -16.40 5.02 -4.20
N GLY A 272 -17.59 4.74 -3.67
CA GLY A 272 -18.38 3.59 -4.08
C GLY A 272 -18.03 2.31 -3.33
N ALA A 273 -18.65 1.22 -3.74
CA ALA A 273 -18.52 -0.11 -3.13
C ALA A 273 -17.88 -1.13 -4.10
N ASP A 274 -17.03 -0.64 -4.99
CA ASP A 274 -16.36 -1.50 -5.96
C ASP A 274 -15.23 -2.29 -5.27
N ASN A 275 -15.01 -3.52 -5.74
CA ASN A 275 -13.94 -4.40 -5.24
C ASN A 275 -13.96 -4.68 -3.72
N LEU A 276 -15.13 -4.70 -3.07
CA LEU A 276 -15.23 -5.01 -1.62
C LEU A 276 -14.68 -6.39 -1.25
N SER A 277 -14.55 -7.30 -2.20
CA SER A 277 -13.91 -8.62 -2.02
C SER A 277 -12.39 -8.59 -2.10
N ALA A 278 -11.77 -7.41 -2.16
CA ALA A 278 -10.32 -7.26 -2.19
C ALA A 278 -9.63 -7.98 -1.04
N SER A 279 -8.46 -8.51 -1.33
CA SER A 279 -7.60 -9.20 -0.37
C SER A 279 -6.27 -8.46 -0.24
N TYR A 280 -5.67 -8.56 0.92
CA TYR A 280 -4.27 -8.21 1.13
C TYR A 280 -3.45 -9.50 0.99
N LEU A 281 -2.51 -9.50 0.07
CA LEU A 281 -1.60 -10.62 -0.16
C LEU A 281 -0.27 -10.35 0.54
N SER A 282 0.28 -11.37 1.15
CA SER A 282 1.59 -11.31 1.83
C SER A 282 2.36 -12.59 1.56
N ILE A 283 3.66 -12.44 1.31
CA ILE A 283 4.58 -13.56 1.13
C ILE A 283 5.32 -13.81 2.44
N SER A 284 5.31 -15.06 2.89
CA SER A 284 6.11 -15.51 4.02
C SER A 284 6.91 -16.75 3.59
N GLY A 285 8.20 -16.55 3.31
CA GLY A 285 9.03 -17.56 2.66
C GLY A 285 8.51 -17.88 1.25
N ASP A 286 8.19 -19.14 0.98
CA ASP A 286 7.68 -19.61 -0.32
C ASP A 286 6.14 -19.68 -0.37
N THR A 287 5.44 -19.15 0.63
CA THR A 287 3.97 -19.25 0.70
C THR A 287 3.32 -17.88 0.61
N VAL A 288 2.36 -17.76 -0.30
CA VAL A 288 1.47 -16.60 -0.38
C VAL A 288 0.26 -16.82 0.52
N THR A 289 0.00 -15.88 1.41
CA THR A 289 -1.18 -15.87 2.28
C THR A 289 -2.09 -14.69 1.90
N SER A 290 -3.39 -14.90 1.97
CA SER A 290 -4.38 -13.86 1.71
C SER A 290 -5.28 -13.66 2.91
N ILE A 291 -5.54 -12.40 3.25
CA ILE A 291 -6.54 -12.02 4.25
C ILE A 291 -7.51 -11.02 3.63
N SER A 292 -8.76 -11.00 4.11
CA SER A 292 -9.74 -10.01 3.67
C SER A 292 -9.23 -8.59 3.90
N GLY A 293 -9.44 -7.69 2.94
CA GLY A 293 -9.05 -6.29 3.06
C GLY A 293 -9.62 -5.59 4.29
N PHE A 294 -10.87 -5.87 4.65
CA PHE A 294 -11.47 -5.34 5.88
C PHE A 294 -10.72 -5.81 7.14
N LEU A 295 -10.36 -7.08 7.20
CA LEU A 295 -9.58 -7.62 8.32
C LEU A 295 -8.16 -7.01 8.34
N TYR A 296 -7.55 -6.82 7.18
CA TYR A 296 -6.24 -6.18 7.08
C TYR A 296 -6.27 -4.76 7.64
N VAL A 297 -7.20 -3.90 7.18
CA VAL A 297 -7.32 -2.53 7.69
C VAL A 297 -7.66 -2.53 9.18
N PHE A 298 -8.54 -3.43 9.66
CA PHE A 298 -8.82 -3.57 11.09
C PHE A 298 -7.57 -3.90 11.90
N LEU A 299 -6.73 -4.82 11.42
CA LEU A 299 -5.46 -5.16 12.05
C LEU A 299 -4.50 -3.97 12.08
N GLN A 300 -4.47 -3.15 11.02
CA GLN A 300 -3.68 -1.91 10.98
C GLN A 300 -4.15 -0.91 12.06
N PHE A 301 -5.46 -0.74 12.25
CA PHE A 301 -6.01 0.06 13.35
C PHE A 301 -5.58 -0.49 14.72
N MET A 302 -5.59 -1.82 14.90
CA MET A 302 -5.16 -2.47 16.14
C MET A 302 -3.66 -2.32 16.37
N LEU A 303 -2.82 -2.47 15.36
CA LEU A 303 -1.36 -2.27 15.46
C LEU A 303 -1.03 -0.81 15.80
N SER A 304 -1.68 0.14 15.14
CA SER A 304 -1.52 1.57 15.44
C SER A 304 -2.00 1.93 16.85
N SER A 305 -2.96 1.17 17.41
CA SER A 305 -3.43 1.39 18.78
C SER A 305 -2.39 1.11 19.86
N VAL A 306 -1.35 0.32 19.55
CA VAL A 306 -0.25 0.03 20.50
C VAL A 306 0.46 1.30 20.91
N GLU A 307 0.74 2.18 19.97
CA GLU A 307 1.33 3.49 20.24
C GLU A 307 0.45 4.32 21.20
N MET A 308 -0.86 4.37 20.94
CA MET A 308 -1.84 5.04 21.82
C MET A 308 -1.78 4.47 23.24
N ILE A 309 -1.77 3.14 23.40
CA ILE A 309 -1.75 2.49 24.73
C ILE A 309 -0.48 2.86 25.49
N VAL A 310 0.68 2.78 24.85
CA VAL A 310 1.97 3.07 25.46
C VAL A 310 2.03 4.52 25.94
N MET A 311 1.63 5.45 25.08
CA MET A 311 1.66 6.88 25.41
C MET A 311 0.59 7.28 26.44
N ALA A 312 -0.59 6.68 26.38
CA ALA A 312 -1.60 6.85 27.43
C ALA A 312 -1.12 6.32 28.79
N THR A 313 -0.38 5.21 28.79
CA THR A 313 0.20 4.64 30.02
C THR A 313 1.31 5.55 30.58
N LEU A 314 2.15 6.13 29.73
CA LEU A 314 3.12 7.14 30.12
C LEU A 314 2.43 8.36 30.76
N ALA A 315 1.39 8.89 30.10
CA ALA A 315 0.62 10.03 30.62
C ALA A 315 -0.04 9.70 31.98
N PHE A 316 -0.56 8.50 32.12
CA PHE A 316 -1.15 8.01 33.37
C PHE A 316 -0.10 7.90 34.47
N ALA A 317 1.09 7.41 34.17
CA ALA A 317 2.20 7.32 35.12
C ALA A 317 2.64 8.70 35.61
N ILE A 318 2.83 9.66 34.69
CA ILE A 318 3.18 11.03 35.03
C ILE A 318 2.06 11.69 35.85
N SER A 319 0.79 11.46 35.48
CA SER A 319 -0.38 11.96 36.20
C SER A 319 -0.39 11.53 37.68
N SER A 320 -0.05 10.26 37.92
CA SER A 320 0.02 9.69 39.29
C SER A 320 1.17 10.25 40.11
N LEU A 321 2.31 10.56 39.47
CA LEU A 321 3.50 11.08 40.12
C LEU A 321 3.43 12.57 40.39
N ALA A 322 3.12 13.34 39.34
CA ALA A 322 3.29 14.81 39.36
C ALA A 322 2.11 15.53 40.00
N ARG A 323 0.95 14.88 40.12
CA ARG A 323 -0.30 15.49 40.64
C ARG A 323 -0.71 16.77 39.88
N SER A 324 -0.16 16.97 38.69
CA SER A 324 -0.40 18.11 37.81
C SER A 324 -0.85 17.60 36.44
N SER A 325 -2.08 17.90 36.08
CA SER A 325 -2.65 17.53 34.77
C SER A 325 -1.91 18.20 33.62
N ALA A 326 -1.56 19.48 33.78
CA ALA A 326 -0.84 20.23 32.75
C ALA A 326 0.52 19.62 32.44
N LEU A 327 1.27 19.19 33.46
CA LEU A 327 2.58 18.55 33.27
C LEU A 327 2.42 17.16 32.63
N ALA A 328 1.48 16.35 33.14
CA ALA A 328 1.25 15.00 32.60
C ALA A 328 0.85 15.05 31.13
N ILE A 329 -0.11 15.90 30.78
CA ILE A 329 -0.57 16.05 29.40
C ILE A 329 0.52 16.64 28.52
N GLY A 330 1.14 17.76 28.96
CA GLY A 330 2.14 18.48 28.17
C GLY A 330 3.34 17.60 27.80
N VAL A 331 3.95 16.93 28.80
CA VAL A 331 5.10 16.03 28.55
C VAL A 331 4.73 14.86 27.67
N SER A 332 3.56 14.23 27.90
CA SER A 332 3.17 13.06 27.13
C SER A 332 2.77 13.38 25.68
N VAL A 333 2.12 14.53 25.45
CA VAL A 333 1.80 14.99 24.08
C VAL A 333 3.10 15.39 23.35
N MET A 334 4.03 16.07 24.03
CA MET A 334 5.34 16.38 23.42
C MET A 334 6.12 15.11 23.09
N ALA A 335 6.10 14.10 23.96
CA ALA A 335 6.73 12.82 23.72
C ALA A 335 6.09 12.07 22.55
N TYR A 336 4.75 12.12 22.44
CA TYR A 336 4.00 11.49 21.37
C TYR A 336 4.32 12.11 20.00
N VAL A 337 4.20 13.43 19.89
CA VAL A 337 4.42 14.14 18.62
C VAL A 337 5.91 14.22 18.25
N GLY A 338 6.78 14.42 19.24
CA GLY A 338 8.21 14.59 19.02
C GLY A 338 9.02 13.30 18.99
N GLY A 339 8.46 12.20 19.47
CA GLY A 339 9.18 10.94 19.63
C GLY A 339 9.76 10.40 18.32
N ASN A 340 8.97 10.42 17.26
CA ASN A 340 9.41 9.99 15.93
C ASN A 340 10.53 10.90 15.36
N THR A 341 10.45 12.20 15.59
CA THR A 341 11.51 13.14 15.17
C THR A 341 12.84 12.82 15.85
N ILE A 342 12.82 12.45 17.14
CA ILE A 342 14.01 12.04 17.88
C ILE A 342 14.59 10.76 17.25
N VAL A 343 13.75 9.80 16.90
CA VAL A 343 14.18 8.55 16.25
C VAL A 343 14.87 8.82 14.92
N LEU A 344 14.24 9.61 14.05
CA LEU A 344 14.81 10.00 12.76
C LEU A 344 16.17 10.69 12.90
N PHE A 345 16.30 11.58 13.89
CA PHE A 345 17.57 12.26 14.16
C PHE A 345 18.67 11.28 14.61
N LEU A 346 18.34 10.30 15.47
CA LEU A 346 19.29 9.29 15.92
C LEU A 346 19.71 8.35 14.77
N GLN A 347 18.80 8.03 13.87
CA GLN A 347 19.09 7.25 12.65
C GLN A 347 20.07 8.00 11.74
N GLN A 348 19.84 9.29 11.49
CA GLN A 348 20.74 10.13 10.68
C GLN A 348 22.15 10.22 11.26
N LEU A 349 22.27 10.19 12.57
CA LEU A 349 23.56 10.21 13.26
C LEU A 349 24.20 8.81 13.43
N ASN A 350 23.56 7.75 12.92
CA ASN A 350 23.99 6.36 13.07
C ASN A 350 24.18 5.93 14.53
N PHE A 351 23.30 6.39 15.43
CA PHE A 351 23.32 5.99 16.84
C PHE A 351 22.49 4.72 17.07
N ASP A 352 23.09 3.57 16.95
CA ASP A 352 22.44 2.25 17.07
C ASP A 352 21.71 2.04 18.41
N TRP A 353 22.12 2.72 19.48
CA TRP A 353 21.43 2.62 20.76
C TRP A 353 20.00 3.19 20.72
N GLY A 354 19.66 4.01 19.70
CA GLY A 354 18.32 4.54 19.49
C GLY A 354 17.25 3.45 19.35
N ARG A 355 17.61 2.24 18.93
CA ARG A 355 16.70 1.08 18.85
C ARG A 355 16.09 0.66 20.19
N TYR A 356 16.69 1.01 21.33
CA TYR A 356 16.18 0.70 22.67
C TYR A 356 15.20 1.74 23.20
N LEU A 357 15.04 2.89 22.55
CA LEU A 357 14.04 3.86 22.91
C LEU A 357 12.64 3.34 22.60
N ILE A 358 11.68 3.70 23.46
CA ILE A 358 10.29 3.28 23.25
C ILE A 358 9.75 3.72 21.90
N PHE A 359 10.05 4.97 21.49
CA PHE A 359 9.57 5.56 20.24
C PHE A 359 9.98 4.79 18.97
N SER A 360 11.18 4.20 18.99
CA SER A 360 11.69 3.40 17.86
C SER A 360 10.96 2.06 17.66
N ASN A 361 10.14 1.66 18.63
CA ASN A 361 9.52 0.34 18.68
C ASN A 361 7.98 0.39 18.55
N LEU A 362 7.40 1.58 18.34
CA LEU A 362 5.94 1.77 18.35
C LEU A 362 5.29 1.46 16.98
N SER A 363 6.03 1.68 15.88
CA SER A 363 5.56 1.41 14.51
C SER A 363 5.62 -0.09 14.19
N LEU A 364 4.74 -0.88 14.83
CA LEU A 364 4.72 -2.33 14.62
C LEU A 364 4.29 -2.73 13.20
N ALA A 365 3.44 -1.93 12.56
CA ALA A 365 3.01 -2.16 11.20
C ALA A 365 4.19 -2.05 10.21
N ASP A 366 5.04 -1.03 10.37
CA ASP A 366 6.23 -0.83 9.53
C ASP A 366 7.24 -1.96 9.73
N THR A 367 7.41 -2.41 10.99
CA THR A 367 8.29 -3.55 11.30
C THR A 367 7.82 -4.85 10.65
N LEU A 368 6.49 -5.08 10.57
CA LEU A 368 5.92 -6.25 9.91
C LEU A 368 6.09 -6.20 8.39
N SER A 369 6.05 -5.02 7.79
CA SER A 369 6.33 -4.83 6.36
C SER A 369 7.82 -4.85 6.00
N GLY A 370 8.72 -5.03 7.01
CA GLY A 370 10.17 -5.05 6.80
C GLY A 370 10.83 -3.66 6.78
N SER A 371 10.05 -2.59 6.94
CA SER A 371 10.56 -1.22 7.02
C SER A 371 11.01 -0.90 8.44
N THR A 372 12.24 -1.26 8.78
CA THR A 372 12.81 -1.00 10.11
C THR A 372 13.78 0.17 10.09
N GLY A 373 13.69 1.04 11.10
CA GLY A 373 14.56 2.21 11.18
C GLY A 373 15.99 1.93 11.63
N PHE A 374 16.22 0.83 12.34
CA PHE A 374 17.54 0.40 12.80
C PHE A 374 17.82 -1.05 12.41
N ALA A 375 19.08 -1.36 12.11
CA ALA A 375 19.49 -2.72 11.81
C ALA A 375 19.13 -3.70 12.94
N ALA A 376 18.72 -4.91 12.57
CA ALA A 376 18.36 -6.00 13.49
C ALA A 376 17.13 -5.73 14.40
N GLN A 377 16.28 -4.75 14.08
CA GLN A 377 14.96 -4.68 14.69
C GLN A 377 14.05 -5.78 14.15
N THR A 378 13.44 -6.52 15.04
CA THR A 378 12.44 -7.54 14.73
C THR A 378 11.17 -7.27 15.54
N ILE A 379 10.05 -7.82 15.10
CA ILE A 379 8.79 -7.66 15.83
C ILE A 379 8.92 -8.15 17.30
N MET A 380 9.66 -9.23 17.52
CA MET A 380 9.88 -9.75 18.88
C MET A 380 10.72 -8.78 19.72
N PHE A 381 11.76 -8.17 19.13
CA PHE A 381 12.57 -7.16 19.80
C PHE A 381 11.71 -5.96 20.22
N ASN A 382 10.88 -5.44 19.30
CA ASN A 382 10.00 -4.31 19.56
C ASN A 382 9.02 -4.62 20.70
N LEU A 383 8.39 -5.82 20.69
CA LEU A 383 7.47 -6.25 21.75
C LEU A 383 8.15 -6.35 23.11
N VAL A 384 9.39 -6.84 23.18
CA VAL A 384 10.15 -6.90 24.43
C VAL A 384 10.46 -5.50 24.96
N VAL A 385 10.92 -4.58 24.10
CA VAL A 385 11.20 -3.19 24.51
C VAL A 385 9.92 -2.51 25.01
N ILE A 386 8.80 -2.66 24.28
CA ILE A 386 7.49 -2.13 24.71
C ILE A 386 7.10 -2.73 26.07
N ALA A 387 7.19 -4.04 26.25
CA ALA A 387 6.81 -4.68 27.50
C ALA A 387 7.62 -4.18 28.70
N VAL A 388 8.93 -4.00 28.53
CA VAL A 388 9.80 -3.47 29.60
C VAL A 388 9.39 -2.05 29.99
N HIS A 389 9.15 -1.16 29.01
CA HIS A 389 8.72 0.21 29.27
C HIS A 389 7.32 0.26 29.92
N MET A 390 6.40 -0.57 29.47
CA MET A 390 5.05 -0.69 30.04
C MET A 390 5.10 -1.11 31.51
N VAL A 391 5.95 -2.08 31.86
CA VAL A 391 6.16 -2.49 33.27
C VAL A 391 6.69 -1.31 34.08
N VAL A 392 7.67 -0.58 33.58
CA VAL A 392 8.23 0.61 34.28
C VAL A 392 7.15 1.66 34.48
N PHE A 393 6.35 1.99 33.47
CA PHE A 393 5.30 3.00 33.58
C PHE A 393 4.20 2.58 34.56
N ILE A 394 3.77 1.34 34.53
CA ILE A 394 2.75 0.82 35.45
C ILE A 394 3.26 0.78 36.90
N LEU A 395 4.51 0.35 37.14
CA LEU A 395 5.11 0.37 38.47
C LEU A 395 5.29 1.80 38.98
N THR A 396 5.64 2.73 38.11
CA THR A 396 5.75 4.17 38.42
C THR A 396 4.39 4.75 38.83
N ALA A 397 3.32 4.42 38.09
CA ALA A 397 1.95 4.82 38.43
C ALA A 397 1.51 4.23 39.77
N TRP A 398 1.82 2.95 39.99
CA TRP A 398 1.50 2.26 41.23
C TRP A 398 2.20 2.89 42.45
N ASP A 399 3.49 3.12 42.38
CA ASP A 399 4.28 3.72 43.46
C ASP A 399 3.80 5.15 43.77
N GLY A 400 3.57 5.93 42.69
CA GLY A 400 3.10 7.33 42.83
C GLY A 400 1.73 7.47 43.50
N PHE A 401 0.83 6.49 43.31
CA PHE A 401 -0.54 6.54 43.84
C PHE A 401 -0.71 5.81 45.17
N ILE A 402 -0.06 4.65 45.37
CA ILE A 402 -0.34 3.76 46.51
C ILE A 402 0.54 4.10 47.73
N ARG A 403 1.85 4.34 47.53
CA ARG A 403 2.80 4.50 48.61
C ARG A 403 2.86 5.92 49.19
N ARG A 404 2.35 6.90 48.44
CA ARG A 404 2.38 8.30 48.96
C ARG A 404 1.21 8.55 49.91
N GLU A 405 1.51 9.19 51.02
CA GLU A 405 0.52 9.74 51.95
C GLU A 405 -0.20 10.93 51.30
N VAL A 406 -1.53 11.02 51.56
CA VAL A 406 -2.42 12.06 51.01
C VAL A 406 -2.70 13.10 52.06
#